data_47fa881db94f9c540d2db90c678915f5
#
_entry.id   47fa881db94f9c540d2db90c678915f5
#
_cell.length_a   1.000
_cell.length_b   1.000
_cell.length_c   1.000
_cell.angle_alpha   90.00
_cell.angle_beta   90.00
_cell.angle_gamma   90.00
#
_symmetry.space_group_name_H-M   'P 1'
#
loop_
_entity.id
_entity.type
_entity.pdbx_description
1 polymer ?
#
loop_
_entity_poly.entity_id
_entity_poly.type
_entity_poly.pdbx_seq_one_letter_code
_entity_poly.pdbx_strand_id
1 'polypeptide(L)'
;MDDITRLCRAQTRLTMLQISLLARMAIVFPFLADLAHGELKVYVKAKDPEYFLVIAQQRPHTVYLPGKDSAVGKLVRCIEEPLIKETFQTGKPARGKREWNYGSMIDMFTFGIHDGDKVIGVLNFEVDLDKLSIEGYSHLLDAAVAVLYHARHILNPEQFRPVSYTHLRAHETLANL
;
A
#
# COMPACT_ATOMS: atom_id res chain seq x y z
N MET A 1 5.69 9.53 19.17
CA MET A 1 5.40 8.14 18.78
C MET A 1 4.42 8.27 17.65
N ASP A 2 4.75 7.71 16.51
CA ASP A 2 3.95 7.75 15.30
C ASP A 2 2.54 7.16 15.56
N ASP A 3 1.52 7.76 14.98
CA ASP A 3 0.11 7.34 15.15
C ASP A 3 -0.12 5.89 14.75
N ILE A 4 0.55 5.42 13.68
CA ILE A 4 0.50 4.02 13.24
C ILE A 4 0.99 3.10 14.35
N THR A 5 2.13 3.42 14.96
CA THR A 5 2.69 2.61 16.05
C THR A 5 1.73 2.53 17.23
N ARG A 6 1.14 3.65 17.63
CA ARG A 6 0.18 3.72 18.73
C ARG A 6 -1.07 2.89 18.45
N LEU A 7 -1.67 3.05 17.27
CA LEU A 7 -2.87 2.33 16.85
C LEU A 7 -2.63 0.81 16.75
N CYS A 8 -1.56 0.40 16.09
CA CYS A 8 -1.24 -1.01 15.91
C CYS A 8 -0.98 -1.72 17.25
N ARG A 9 -0.22 -1.10 18.17
CA ARG A 9 0.03 -1.67 19.51
C ARG A 9 -1.26 -1.86 20.30
N ALA A 10 -2.16 -0.90 20.23
CA ALA A 10 -3.41 -0.95 20.96
C ALA A 10 -4.39 -1.98 20.41
N GLN A 11 -4.50 -2.11 19.08
CA GLN A 11 -5.63 -2.76 18.44
C GLN A 11 -5.28 -3.94 17.52
N THR A 12 -4.00 -4.32 17.39
CA THR A 12 -3.58 -5.43 16.53
C THR A 12 -2.74 -6.47 17.27
N ARG A 13 -2.46 -7.60 16.61
CA ARG A 13 -1.53 -8.64 17.06
C ARG A 13 -0.22 -8.61 16.27
N LEU A 14 0.10 -7.50 15.61
CA LEU A 14 1.34 -7.33 14.86
C LEU A 14 2.53 -7.26 15.83
N THR A 15 3.65 -7.82 15.41
CA THR A 15 4.91 -7.68 16.15
C THR A 15 5.46 -6.26 16.04
N MET A 16 6.35 -5.86 16.93
CA MET A 16 6.99 -4.54 16.88
C MET A 16 7.80 -4.32 15.60
N LEU A 17 8.40 -5.39 15.03
CA LEU A 17 9.10 -5.33 13.74
C LEU A 17 8.14 -5.04 12.60
N GLN A 18 6.98 -5.72 12.58
CA GLN A 18 5.93 -5.50 11.56
C GLN A 18 5.34 -4.10 11.66
N ILE A 19 5.07 -3.61 12.88
CA ILE A 19 4.59 -2.26 13.12
C ILE A 19 5.62 -1.23 12.63
N SER A 20 6.89 -1.42 12.98
CA SER A 20 7.98 -0.55 12.53
C SER A 20 8.14 -0.53 11.01
N LEU A 21 7.93 -1.68 10.34
CA LEU A 21 7.92 -1.76 8.88
C LEU A 21 6.80 -0.92 8.28
N LEU A 22 5.56 -1.09 8.75
CA LEU A 22 4.41 -0.33 8.28
C LEU A 22 4.56 1.18 8.51
N ALA A 23 5.07 1.58 9.68
CA ALA A 23 5.32 2.97 9.99
C ALA A 23 6.38 3.63 9.08
N ARG A 24 7.43 2.88 8.73
CA ARG A 24 8.46 3.36 7.77
C ARG A 24 7.91 3.45 6.34
N MET A 25 7.12 2.48 5.92
CA MET A 25 6.47 2.51 4.60
C MET A 25 5.55 3.72 4.44
N ALA A 26 4.94 4.19 5.53
CA ALA A 26 4.05 5.35 5.50
C ALA A 26 4.71 6.64 5.01
N ILE A 27 6.04 6.75 5.08
CA ILE A 27 6.80 7.92 4.59
C ILE A 27 6.57 8.16 3.09
N VAL A 28 6.38 7.09 2.31
CA VAL A 28 6.19 7.19 0.85
C VAL A 28 4.72 7.25 0.43
N PHE A 29 3.76 7.11 1.34
CA PHE A 29 2.33 7.10 1.00
C PHE A 29 1.84 8.38 0.31
N PRO A 30 2.28 9.60 0.69
CA PRO A 30 1.89 10.82 -0.03
C PRO A 30 2.29 10.76 -1.51
N PHE A 31 3.54 10.35 -1.78
CA PHE A 31 4.03 10.19 -3.14
C PHE A 31 3.24 9.13 -3.92
N LEU A 32 2.91 8.00 -3.28
CA LEU A 32 2.14 6.93 -3.92
C LEU A 32 0.70 7.35 -4.23
N ALA A 33 0.05 8.09 -3.34
CA ALA A 33 -1.29 8.61 -3.58
C ALA A 33 -1.31 9.59 -4.76
N ASP A 34 -0.30 10.47 -4.86
CA ASP A 34 -0.16 11.39 -5.98
C ASP A 34 0.14 10.67 -7.29
N LEU A 35 1.05 9.69 -7.27
CA LEU A 35 1.40 8.88 -8.44
C LEU A 35 0.19 8.07 -8.94
N ALA A 36 -0.58 7.48 -8.04
CA ALA A 36 -1.78 6.71 -8.36
C ALA A 36 -3.01 7.58 -8.65
N HIS A 37 -2.93 8.91 -8.46
CA HIS A 37 -4.07 9.83 -8.59
C HIS A 37 -5.31 9.37 -7.78
N GLY A 38 -5.10 8.72 -6.64
CA GLY A 38 -6.16 8.10 -5.87
C GLY A 38 -5.96 8.16 -4.37
N GLU A 39 -7.04 8.00 -3.62
CA GLU A 39 -6.97 7.88 -2.17
C GLU A 39 -6.34 6.52 -1.81
N LEU A 40 -5.28 6.57 -1.01
CA LEU A 40 -4.60 5.41 -0.48
C LEU A 40 -5.06 5.16 0.96
N LYS A 41 -5.41 3.92 1.27
CA LYS A 41 -5.68 3.45 2.64
C LYS A 41 -4.88 2.19 2.95
N VAL A 42 -4.49 2.02 4.20
CA VAL A 42 -3.84 0.79 4.67
C VAL A 42 -4.67 0.16 5.77
N TYR A 43 -4.99 -1.10 5.55
CA TYR A 43 -5.75 -1.94 6.45
C TYR A 43 -4.85 -2.99 7.09
N VAL A 44 -5.05 -3.24 8.38
CA VAL A 44 -4.44 -4.36 9.10
C VAL A 44 -5.53 -5.16 9.82
N LYS A 45 -5.25 -6.44 10.14
CA LYS A 45 -6.17 -7.23 10.94
C LYS A 45 -6.20 -6.70 12.37
N ALA A 46 -7.39 -6.40 12.88
CA ALA A 46 -7.59 -6.04 14.28
C ALA A 46 -7.40 -7.25 15.21
N LYS A 47 -7.38 -6.99 16.53
CA LYS A 47 -7.40 -8.06 17.55
C LYS A 47 -8.68 -8.90 17.45
N ASP A 48 -9.80 -8.24 17.18
CA ASP A 48 -11.06 -8.88 16.84
C ASP A 48 -11.02 -9.31 15.36
N PRO A 49 -11.15 -10.61 15.04
CA PRO A 49 -11.03 -11.14 13.69
C PRO A 49 -12.14 -10.68 12.74
N GLU A 50 -13.24 -10.14 13.26
CA GLU A 50 -14.36 -9.61 12.49
C GLU A 50 -14.06 -8.23 11.88
N TYR A 51 -12.93 -7.58 12.27
CA TYR A 51 -12.62 -6.22 11.90
C TYR A 51 -11.23 -6.06 11.27
N PHE A 52 -11.15 -5.12 10.36
CA PHE A 52 -9.91 -4.47 9.93
C PHE A 52 -9.77 -3.13 10.63
N LEU A 53 -8.54 -2.75 10.94
CA LEU A 53 -8.18 -1.42 11.42
C LEU A 53 -7.55 -0.63 10.28
N VAL A 54 -8.05 0.58 10.02
CA VAL A 54 -7.41 1.53 9.11
C VAL A 54 -6.28 2.24 9.84
N ILE A 55 -5.05 2.01 9.43
CA ILE A 55 -3.85 2.57 10.10
C ILE A 55 -3.27 3.78 9.39
N ALA A 56 -3.57 3.95 8.11
CA ALA A 56 -3.15 5.09 7.31
C ALA A 56 -4.20 5.43 6.26
N GLN A 57 -4.30 6.70 5.95
CA GLN A 57 -5.08 7.26 4.85
C GLN A 57 -4.32 8.44 4.27
N GLN A 58 -4.15 8.43 2.95
CA GLN A 58 -3.51 9.52 2.23
C GLN A 58 -4.33 9.88 1.02
N ARG A 59 -4.66 11.16 0.88
CA ARG A 59 -5.32 11.71 -0.30
C ARG A 59 -4.28 12.27 -1.24
N PRO A 60 -4.48 12.14 -2.56
CA PRO A 60 -3.60 12.77 -3.53
C PRO A 60 -3.74 14.30 -3.46
N HIS A 61 -2.64 15.02 -3.66
CA HIS A 61 -2.65 16.47 -3.85
C HIS A 61 -3.00 16.84 -5.29
N THR A 62 -2.85 15.89 -6.22
CA THR A 62 -3.06 16.07 -7.66
C THR A 62 -4.53 16.04 -8.08
N VAL A 63 -5.42 15.51 -7.24
CA VAL A 63 -6.85 15.39 -7.51
C VAL A 63 -7.65 15.89 -6.31
N TYR A 64 -8.61 16.79 -6.58
CA TYR A 64 -9.53 17.22 -5.55
C TYR A 64 -10.56 16.11 -5.25
N LEU A 65 -10.48 15.54 -4.06
CA LEU A 65 -11.49 14.63 -3.53
C LEU A 65 -12.29 15.37 -2.45
N PRO A 66 -13.62 15.52 -2.59
CA PRO A 66 -14.42 16.22 -1.61
C PRO A 66 -14.27 15.60 -0.22
N GLY A 67 -14.20 16.47 0.77
CA GLY A 67 -13.83 16.14 2.14
C GLY A 67 -14.67 15.02 2.75
N LYS A 68 -14.00 13.92 3.08
CA LYS A 68 -14.48 12.94 4.04
C LYS A 68 -13.63 13.04 5.30
N ASP A 69 -14.22 12.72 6.43
CA ASP A 69 -13.49 12.57 7.68
C ASP A 69 -12.39 11.50 7.54
N SER A 70 -11.33 11.65 8.32
CA SER A 70 -10.29 10.64 8.37
C SER A 70 -10.86 9.28 8.80
N ALA A 71 -10.47 8.24 8.07
CA ALA A 71 -10.76 6.86 8.43
C ALA A 71 -9.71 6.25 9.37
N VAL A 72 -8.58 6.93 9.59
CA VAL A 72 -7.49 6.43 10.44
C VAL A 72 -8.00 6.16 11.86
N GLY A 73 -7.71 4.96 12.36
CA GLY A 73 -8.17 4.49 13.67
C GLY A 73 -9.57 3.87 13.67
N LYS A 74 -10.31 3.91 12.56
CA LYS A 74 -11.62 3.27 12.46
C LYS A 74 -11.47 1.75 12.29
N LEU A 75 -12.35 1.01 12.99
CA LEU A 75 -12.57 -0.40 12.77
C LEU A 75 -13.66 -0.58 11.72
N VAL A 76 -13.38 -1.37 10.70
CA VAL A 76 -14.28 -1.66 9.59
C VAL A 76 -14.56 -3.15 9.58
N ARG A 77 -15.82 -3.56 9.44
CA ARG A 77 -16.17 -5.00 9.43
C ARG A 77 -15.59 -5.67 8.19
N CYS A 78 -15.01 -6.85 8.37
CA CYS A 78 -14.42 -7.62 7.27
C CYS A 78 -15.43 -7.93 6.14
N ILE A 79 -16.72 -8.02 6.47
CA ILE A 79 -17.78 -8.28 5.49
C ILE A 79 -18.07 -7.04 4.60
N GLU A 80 -17.75 -5.84 5.08
CA GLU A 80 -17.95 -4.58 4.34
C GLU A 80 -16.81 -4.30 3.36
N GLU A 81 -15.68 -5.00 3.50
CA GLU A 81 -14.48 -4.84 2.67
C GLU A 81 -14.05 -6.17 2.03
N PRO A 82 -14.85 -6.73 1.11
CA PRO A 82 -14.59 -8.07 0.54
C PRO A 82 -13.28 -8.16 -0.21
N LEU A 83 -12.85 -7.12 -0.95
CA LEU A 83 -11.57 -7.10 -1.68
C LEU A 83 -10.37 -7.09 -0.72
N ILE A 84 -10.46 -6.34 0.38
CA ILE A 84 -9.43 -6.33 1.43
C ILE A 84 -9.31 -7.71 2.04
N LYS A 85 -10.46 -8.35 2.34
CA LYS A 85 -10.52 -9.71 2.88
C LYS A 85 -9.89 -10.72 1.92
N GLU A 86 -10.24 -10.67 0.63
CA GLU A 86 -9.68 -11.53 -0.41
C GLU A 86 -8.15 -11.40 -0.47
N THR A 87 -7.64 -10.18 -0.50
CA THR A 87 -6.20 -9.92 -0.55
C THR A 87 -5.49 -10.43 0.71
N PHE A 88 -6.09 -10.30 1.90
CA PHE A 88 -5.54 -10.92 3.12
C PHE A 88 -5.51 -12.44 3.08
N GLN A 89 -6.46 -13.07 2.39
CA GLN A 89 -6.55 -14.53 2.29
C GLN A 89 -5.62 -15.10 1.24
N THR A 90 -5.53 -14.45 0.09
CA THR A 90 -4.80 -14.97 -1.08
C THR A 90 -3.36 -14.45 -1.19
N GLY A 91 -3.08 -13.31 -0.57
CA GLY A 91 -1.83 -12.57 -0.77
C GLY A 91 -1.71 -11.91 -2.15
N LYS A 92 -2.70 -12.10 -3.03
CA LYS A 92 -2.68 -11.61 -4.41
C LYS A 92 -3.38 -10.26 -4.52
N PRO A 93 -2.98 -9.42 -5.49
CA PRO A 93 -3.73 -8.23 -5.84
C PRO A 93 -5.16 -8.57 -6.25
N ALA A 94 -6.11 -7.71 -5.86
CA ALA A 94 -7.49 -7.81 -6.31
C ALA A 94 -7.98 -6.44 -6.80
N ARG A 95 -8.99 -6.47 -7.68
CA ARG A 95 -9.61 -5.28 -8.26
C ARG A 95 -11.12 -5.41 -8.22
N GLY A 96 -11.81 -4.29 -7.95
CA GLY A 96 -13.26 -4.23 -8.00
C GLY A 96 -13.76 -2.79 -8.05
N LYS A 97 -15.09 -2.64 -7.97
CA LYS A 97 -15.74 -1.34 -7.90
C LYS A 97 -16.58 -1.24 -6.64
N ARG A 98 -16.68 -0.03 -6.11
CA ARG A 98 -17.56 0.30 -4.98
C ARG A 98 -18.37 1.54 -5.30
N GLU A 99 -19.63 1.54 -4.91
CA GLU A 99 -20.43 2.76 -4.95
C GLU A 99 -19.90 3.77 -3.94
N TRP A 100 -19.64 5.00 -4.41
CA TRP A 100 -19.12 6.06 -3.57
C TRP A 100 -20.24 6.97 -3.07
N ASN A 101 -20.97 7.58 -3.99
CA ASN A 101 -22.07 8.52 -3.70
C ASN A 101 -23.10 8.45 -4.82
N TYR A 102 -24.37 8.21 -4.48
CA TYR A 102 -25.52 8.35 -5.38
C TYR A 102 -25.28 7.86 -6.82
N GLY A 103 -24.80 6.62 -6.94
CA GLY A 103 -24.56 5.98 -8.23
C GLY A 103 -23.19 6.24 -8.87
N SER A 104 -22.31 7.04 -8.27
CA SER A 104 -20.92 7.14 -8.72
C SER A 104 -20.14 5.92 -8.26
N MET A 105 -19.47 5.26 -9.19
CA MET A 105 -18.62 4.10 -8.90
C MET A 105 -17.16 4.55 -8.77
N ILE A 106 -16.43 3.95 -7.85
CA ILE A 106 -14.99 4.12 -7.70
C ILE A 106 -14.31 2.79 -7.92
N ASP A 107 -13.20 2.80 -8.64
CA ASP A 107 -12.36 1.63 -8.80
C ASP A 107 -11.49 1.42 -7.57
N MET A 108 -11.40 0.18 -7.10
CA MET A 108 -10.58 -0.24 -5.99
C MET A 108 -9.50 -1.19 -6.46
N PHE A 109 -8.27 -0.97 -6.00
CA PHE A 109 -7.13 -1.86 -6.25
C PHE A 109 -6.45 -2.17 -4.93
N THR A 110 -6.31 -3.45 -4.62
CA THR A 110 -5.75 -3.91 -3.35
C THR A 110 -4.48 -4.70 -3.56
N PHE A 111 -3.50 -4.50 -2.69
CA PHE A 111 -2.19 -5.17 -2.72
C PHE A 111 -1.78 -5.60 -1.32
N GLY A 112 -1.32 -6.85 -1.19
CA GLY A 112 -0.81 -7.36 0.08
C GLY A 112 0.53 -6.72 0.47
N ILE A 113 0.65 -6.25 1.71
CA ILE A 113 1.93 -5.89 2.32
C ILE A 113 2.44 -7.12 3.05
N HIS A 114 3.57 -7.64 2.61
CA HIS A 114 4.11 -8.90 3.08
C HIS A 114 5.29 -8.73 4.05
N ASP A 115 5.37 -9.62 5.03
CA ASP A 115 6.53 -9.90 5.85
C ASP A 115 6.83 -11.39 5.72
N GLY A 116 7.83 -11.74 4.88
CA GLY A 116 7.98 -13.10 4.38
C GLY A 116 6.74 -13.55 3.61
N ASP A 117 6.22 -14.71 3.95
CA ASP A 117 5.01 -15.28 3.32
C ASP A 117 3.70 -14.76 3.95
N LYS A 118 3.80 -13.95 5.01
CA LYS A 118 2.64 -13.47 5.74
C LYS A 118 2.19 -12.10 5.24
N VAL A 119 0.90 -11.96 4.91
CA VAL A 119 0.27 -10.66 4.68
C VAL A 119 0.03 -9.98 6.02
N ILE A 120 0.74 -8.87 6.27
CA ILE A 120 0.65 -8.07 7.51
C ILE A 120 -0.26 -6.86 7.38
N GLY A 121 -0.53 -6.44 6.15
CA GLY A 121 -1.42 -5.33 5.82
C GLY A 121 -1.89 -5.42 4.38
N VAL A 122 -2.90 -4.62 4.04
CA VAL A 122 -3.38 -4.45 2.67
C VAL A 122 -3.40 -2.98 2.34
N LEU A 123 -2.71 -2.63 1.26
CA LEU A 123 -2.74 -1.33 0.61
C LEU A 123 -3.95 -1.31 -0.32
N ASN A 124 -4.78 -0.29 -0.22
CA ASN A 124 -5.93 -0.07 -1.08
C ASN A 124 -5.84 1.30 -1.74
N PHE A 125 -6.00 1.35 -3.06
CA PHE A 125 -6.19 2.57 -3.82
C PHE A 125 -7.65 2.68 -4.25
N GLU A 126 -8.25 3.84 -4.00
CA GLU A 126 -9.57 4.22 -4.46
C GLU A 126 -9.43 5.31 -5.52
N VAL A 127 -9.85 5.02 -6.75
CA VAL A 127 -9.59 5.88 -7.91
C VAL A 127 -10.87 6.02 -8.75
N ASP A 128 -11.16 7.24 -9.17
CA ASP A 128 -12.24 7.53 -10.11
C ASP A 128 -11.67 7.47 -11.54
N LEU A 129 -11.64 6.24 -12.12
CA LEU A 129 -11.09 6.04 -13.46
C LEU A 129 -11.92 6.71 -14.56
N ASP A 130 -13.20 6.97 -14.34
CA ASP A 130 -14.07 7.64 -15.32
C ASP A 130 -13.65 9.11 -15.50
N LYS A 131 -13.02 9.71 -14.47
CA LYS A 131 -12.46 11.06 -14.52
C LYS A 131 -11.00 11.11 -14.96
N LEU A 132 -10.30 9.98 -14.91
CA LEU A 132 -8.90 9.87 -15.26
C LEU A 132 -8.76 9.30 -16.67
N SER A 133 -8.52 10.14 -17.67
CA SER A 133 -8.18 9.72 -19.03
C SER A 133 -6.71 9.27 -19.13
N ILE A 134 -6.30 8.33 -18.27
CA ILE A 134 -4.93 7.81 -18.27
C ILE A 134 -4.91 6.45 -18.94
N GLU A 135 -4.38 6.40 -20.15
CA GLU A 135 -4.08 5.14 -20.84
C GLU A 135 -2.99 4.39 -20.08
N GLY A 136 -3.18 3.09 -19.92
CA GLY A 136 -2.20 2.26 -19.19
C GLY A 136 -2.19 2.44 -17.67
N TYR A 137 -3.27 2.92 -17.06
CA TYR A 137 -3.36 3.15 -15.62
C TYR A 137 -2.90 1.96 -14.76
N SER A 138 -3.19 0.72 -15.18
CA SER A 138 -2.72 -0.47 -14.46
C SER A 138 -1.20 -0.53 -14.36
N HIS A 139 -0.47 -0.16 -15.41
CA HIS A 139 1.00 -0.10 -15.38
C HIS A 139 1.53 1.00 -14.47
N LEU A 140 0.84 2.14 -14.41
CA LEU A 140 1.18 3.21 -13.47
C LEU A 140 1.02 2.73 -12.03
N LEU A 141 -0.05 2.00 -11.75
CA LEU A 141 -0.31 1.44 -10.42
C LEU A 141 0.71 0.37 -10.04
N ASP A 142 1.07 -0.51 -10.97
CA ASP A 142 2.13 -1.50 -10.77
C ASP A 142 3.47 -0.83 -10.47
N ALA A 143 3.80 0.26 -11.16
CA ALA A 143 4.99 1.06 -10.88
C ALA A 143 4.95 1.69 -9.48
N ALA A 144 3.81 2.23 -9.05
CA ALA A 144 3.63 2.78 -7.70
C ALA A 144 3.86 1.72 -6.62
N VAL A 145 3.31 0.52 -6.81
CA VAL A 145 3.52 -0.62 -5.89
C VAL A 145 4.98 -1.07 -5.89
N ALA A 146 5.64 -1.10 -7.05
CA ALA A 146 7.06 -1.42 -7.14
C ALA A 146 7.92 -0.41 -6.36
N VAL A 147 7.62 0.89 -6.44
CA VAL A 147 8.29 1.93 -5.63
C VAL A 147 8.13 1.64 -4.14
N LEU A 148 6.94 1.21 -3.69
CA LEU A 148 6.73 0.84 -2.29
C LEU A 148 7.63 -0.32 -1.84
N TYR A 149 7.74 -1.36 -2.67
CA TYR A 149 8.63 -2.50 -2.38
C TYR A 149 10.11 -2.09 -2.37
N HIS A 150 10.54 -1.23 -3.29
CA HIS A 150 11.91 -0.70 -3.27
C HIS A 150 12.16 0.18 -2.05
N ALA A 151 11.22 1.06 -1.70
CA ALA A 151 11.32 1.87 -0.49
C ALA A 151 11.43 1.01 0.78
N ARG A 152 10.74 -0.13 0.84
CA ARG A 152 10.86 -1.10 1.92
C ARG A 152 12.31 -1.55 2.12
N HIS A 153 13.02 -1.88 1.05
CA HIS A 153 14.42 -2.31 1.12
C HIS A 153 15.35 -1.16 1.52
N ILE A 154 15.14 0.03 1.00
CA ILE A 154 15.93 1.23 1.36
C ILE A 154 15.72 1.59 2.84
N LEU A 155 14.48 1.50 3.31
CA LEU A 155 14.09 1.86 4.67
C LEU A 155 14.39 0.77 5.71
N ASN A 156 14.76 -0.43 5.27
CA ASN A 156 15.18 -1.53 6.15
C ASN A 156 16.58 -2.04 5.76
N PRO A 157 17.65 -1.28 6.08
CA PRO A 157 19.01 -1.61 5.68
C PRO A 157 19.53 -2.95 6.23
N GLU A 158 18.96 -3.46 7.34
CA GLU A 158 19.35 -4.75 7.90
C GLU A 158 18.98 -5.95 7.02
N GLN A 159 18.00 -5.78 6.11
CA GLN A 159 17.65 -6.79 5.10
C GLN A 159 18.35 -6.56 3.76
N PHE A 160 19.12 -5.50 3.64
CA PHE A 160 19.87 -5.19 2.45
C PHE A 160 21.15 -6.05 2.42
N ARG A 161 21.08 -7.21 1.77
CA ARG A 161 22.30 -7.85 1.28
C ARG A 161 22.74 -7.08 0.04
N PRO A 162 23.91 -6.41 0.03
CA PRO A 162 24.38 -5.78 -1.17
C PRO A 162 24.51 -6.87 -2.25
N VAL A 163 23.75 -6.73 -3.32
CA VAL A 163 23.99 -7.53 -4.53
C VAL A 163 25.40 -7.13 -4.96
N SER A 164 26.33 -8.06 -4.84
CA SER A 164 27.72 -7.86 -5.25
C SER A 164 27.73 -7.51 -6.74
N TYR A 165 28.01 -6.26 -7.05
CA TYR A 165 28.20 -5.75 -8.41
C TYR A 165 29.48 -6.26 -9.08
N THR A 166 29.88 -7.49 -8.79
CA THR A 166 31.10 -8.11 -9.37
C THR A 166 30.94 -8.48 -10.84
N HIS A 167 29.74 -8.40 -11.42
CA HIS A 167 29.54 -8.81 -12.82
C HIS A 167 29.44 -7.68 -13.86
N LEU A 168 29.52 -6.41 -13.47
CA LEU A 168 29.45 -5.30 -14.44
C LEU A 168 30.80 -4.75 -14.89
N ARG A 169 31.93 -5.26 -14.38
CA ARG A 169 33.29 -4.86 -14.83
C ARG A 169 33.92 -5.76 -15.91
N ALA A 170 33.23 -6.79 -16.38
CA ALA A 170 33.82 -7.73 -17.37
C ALA A 170 33.59 -7.31 -18.84
N HIS A 171 32.86 -6.25 -19.14
CA HIS A 171 32.55 -5.83 -20.51
C HIS A 171 33.19 -4.51 -20.98
N GLU A 172 33.98 -3.83 -20.16
CA GLU A 172 34.60 -2.56 -20.57
C GLU A 172 36.09 -2.70 -21.03
N THR A 173 36.64 -3.91 -21.11
CA THR A 173 38.05 -4.10 -21.46
C THR A 173 38.30 -4.64 -22.88
N LEU A 174 37.32 -4.62 -23.77
CA LEU A 174 37.50 -5.08 -25.17
C LEU A 174 37.24 -4.01 -26.24
N ALA A 175 37.29 -2.74 -25.91
CA ALA A 175 37.10 -1.65 -26.88
C ALA A 175 38.33 -0.76 -27.07
N ASN A 176 39.55 -1.26 -26.76
CA ASN A 176 40.81 -0.59 -27.11
C ASN A 176 41.84 -1.63 -27.51
N LEU A 177 41.77 -2.13 -28.74
CA LEU A 177 42.86 -2.62 -29.57
C LEU A 177 42.52 -2.39 -31.04
#